data_070a9082c9167f568bb353b967db72bf
#
_entry.id   070a9082c9167f568bb353b967db72bf
#
_cell.length_a   1.000
_cell.length_b   1.000
_cell.length_c   1.000
_cell.angle_alpha   90.00
_cell.angle_beta   90.00
_cell.angle_gamma   90.00
#
_symmetry.space_group_name_H-M   'P 1'
#
loop_
_entity.id
_entity.type
_entity.pdbx_description
1 polymer ?
#
loop_
_entity_poly.entity_id
_entity_poly.type
_entity_poly.pdbx_seq_one_letter_code
_entity_poly.pdbx_strand_id
1 'polypeptide(L)'
;SFKKCVSNNCDFFLTTELFLTGYPPQDLILRNDFLNKVQHYKKKIKALTKNKSSILLLNIPEKTNNKIFNTLFLFKNGSIVYKKNKSVLPNYGVFDEKRYFDLDKINVPDFTYKNKKIRFLICEEMWSKNLMINSNKNIDYLICINASPYEINKYNERKKIVARNAKFFKSNVINLNYIGCQDDLIFDGGTFVMNKKAEIIHQCEFFKESESIVNIEGIETKKIKKLNY
;
A
#
# COMPACT_ATOMS: atom_id res chain seq x y z
N SER A 1 -11.12 -3.65 -12.95
CA SER A 1 -10.21 -2.69 -12.32
C SER A 1 -8.93 -2.46 -13.12
N PHE A 2 -7.98 -3.42 -13.26
CA PHE A 2 -6.72 -3.19 -13.99
C PHE A 2 -6.92 -2.85 -15.48
N LYS A 3 -7.88 -3.49 -16.16
CA LYS A 3 -8.24 -3.15 -17.55
C LYS A 3 -8.68 -1.68 -17.70
N LYS A 4 -9.46 -1.18 -16.73
CA LYS A 4 -9.89 0.24 -16.69
C LYS A 4 -8.72 1.18 -16.44
N CYS A 5 -7.75 0.80 -15.60
CA CYS A 5 -6.51 1.55 -15.42
C CYS A 5 -5.74 1.69 -16.75
N VAL A 6 -5.58 0.57 -17.47
CA VAL A 6 -4.90 0.56 -18.78
C VAL A 6 -5.63 1.40 -19.82
N SER A 7 -6.97 1.28 -19.93
CA SER A 7 -7.76 2.04 -20.92
C SER A 7 -7.76 3.56 -20.65
N ASN A 8 -7.52 3.97 -19.40
CA ASN A 8 -7.38 5.37 -19.02
C ASN A 8 -5.92 5.85 -18.99
N ASN A 9 -4.97 5.07 -19.54
CA ASN A 9 -3.55 5.39 -19.57
C ASN A 9 -2.95 5.74 -18.20
N CYS A 10 -3.46 5.12 -17.13
CA CYS A 10 -2.90 5.34 -15.81
C CYS A 10 -1.51 4.71 -15.70
N ASP A 11 -0.59 5.38 -15.02
CA ASP A 11 0.77 4.87 -14.78
C ASP A 11 0.79 3.71 -13.81
N PHE A 12 -0.03 3.77 -12.76
CA PHE A 12 -0.09 2.76 -11.70
C PHE A 12 -1.51 2.29 -11.43
N PHE A 13 -1.64 0.98 -11.21
CA PHE A 13 -2.78 0.36 -10.54
C PHE A 13 -2.31 -0.10 -9.15
N LEU A 14 -2.87 0.48 -8.11
CA LEU A 14 -2.47 0.25 -6.73
C LEU A 14 -3.49 -0.63 -6.02
N THR A 15 -3.02 -1.62 -5.27
CA THR A 15 -3.82 -2.45 -4.36
C THR A 15 -3.40 -2.22 -2.92
N THR A 16 -4.25 -2.58 -1.97
CA THR A 16 -4.00 -2.48 -0.54
C THR A 16 -3.05 -3.59 -0.03
N GLU A 17 -2.69 -3.52 1.25
CA GLU A 17 -1.90 -4.55 1.92
C GLU A 17 -2.60 -5.91 1.85
N LEU A 18 -1.84 -6.97 1.59
CA LEU A 18 -2.26 -8.38 1.47
C LEU A 18 -3.55 -8.58 0.65
N PHE A 19 -3.71 -7.76 -0.39
CA PHE A 19 -4.93 -7.66 -1.20
C PHE A 19 -5.46 -8.99 -1.72
N LEU A 20 -4.57 -9.92 -2.09
CA LEU A 20 -4.96 -11.22 -2.66
C LEU A 20 -5.44 -12.22 -1.61
N THR A 21 -4.96 -12.11 -0.38
CA THR A 21 -5.21 -13.08 0.69
C THR A 21 -6.19 -12.57 1.74
N GLY A 22 -6.45 -11.27 1.76
CA GLY A 22 -7.08 -10.59 2.87
C GLY A 22 -6.10 -10.37 4.03
N TYR A 23 -6.52 -9.59 5.02
CA TYR A 23 -5.75 -9.26 6.22
C TYR A 23 -6.64 -9.40 7.46
N PRO A 24 -6.18 -10.08 8.55
CA PRO A 24 -4.93 -10.84 8.65
C PRO A 24 -5.08 -12.27 8.07
N PRO A 25 -4.07 -12.79 7.37
CA PRO A 25 -4.13 -14.15 6.86
C PRO A 25 -3.84 -15.22 7.93
N GLN A 26 -3.39 -14.81 9.10
CA GLN A 26 -3.08 -15.65 10.26
C GLN A 26 -2.26 -16.92 9.90
N ASP A 27 -2.65 -18.08 10.45
CA ASP A 27 -1.98 -19.37 10.26
C ASP A 27 -2.12 -19.95 8.83
N LEU A 28 -3.02 -19.40 8.02
CA LEU A 28 -3.16 -19.83 6.62
C LEU A 28 -1.84 -19.72 5.84
N ILE A 29 -1.01 -18.72 6.16
CA ILE A 29 0.28 -18.55 5.46
C ILE A 29 1.34 -19.59 5.87
N LEU A 30 1.11 -20.36 6.92
CA LEU A 30 1.98 -21.48 7.31
C LEU A 30 1.69 -22.72 6.46
N ARG A 31 0.55 -22.77 5.77
CA ARG A 31 0.13 -23.89 4.93
C ARG A 31 0.75 -23.79 3.54
N ASN A 32 1.44 -24.86 3.12
CA ASN A 32 2.06 -24.89 1.79
C ASN A 32 1.04 -24.85 0.65
N ASP A 33 -0.14 -25.49 0.78
CA ASP A 33 -1.19 -25.46 -0.23
C ASP A 33 -1.74 -24.04 -0.44
N PHE A 34 -1.91 -23.28 0.64
CA PHE A 34 -2.32 -21.87 0.57
C PHE A 34 -1.26 -21.02 -0.15
N LEU A 35 0.00 -21.10 0.26
CA LEU A 35 1.10 -20.36 -0.38
C LEU A 35 1.27 -20.74 -1.86
N ASN A 36 1.09 -22.02 -2.21
CA ASN A 36 1.12 -22.47 -3.60
C ASN A 36 0.01 -21.81 -4.44
N LYS A 37 -1.21 -21.67 -3.88
CA LYS A 37 -2.30 -20.92 -4.53
C LYS A 37 -1.95 -19.44 -4.69
N VAL A 38 -1.37 -18.81 -3.67
CA VAL A 38 -0.90 -17.41 -3.75
C VAL A 38 0.10 -17.26 -4.90
N GLN A 39 1.10 -18.14 -5.00
CA GLN A 39 2.10 -18.12 -6.09
C GLN A 39 1.47 -18.35 -7.46
N HIS A 40 0.48 -19.25 -7.55
CA HIS A 40 -0.26 -19.48 -8.79
C HIS A 40 -0.97 -18.19 -9.27
N TYR A 41 -1.70 -17.52 -8.37
CA TYR A 41 -2.39 -16.27 -8.72
C TYR A 41 -1.42 -15.11 -8.96
N LYS A 42 -0.30 -15.04 -8.23
CA LYS A 42 0.78 -14.09 -8.52
C LYS A 42 1.26 -14.20 -9.98
N LYS A 43 1.48 -15.44 -10.47
CA LYS A 43 1.88 -15.69 -11.87
C LYS A 43 0.81 -15.19 -12.84
N LYS A 44 -0.47 -15.49 -12.58
CA LYS A 44 -1.60 -15.00 -13.41
C LYS A 44 -1.68 -13.48 -13.43
N ILE A 45 -1.59 -12.82 -12.26
CA ILE A 45 -1.67 -11.37 -12.15
C ILE A 45 -0.49 -10.71 -12.86
N LYS A 46 0.73 -11.25 -12.69
CA LYS A 46 1.91 -10.79 -13.44
C LYS A 46 1.68 -10.87 -14.95
N ALA A 47 1.11 -11.97 -15.44
CA ALA A 47 0.82 -12.15 -16.86
C ALA A 47 -0.19 -11.12 -17.41
N LEU A 48 -1.14 -10.62 -16.59
CA LEU A 48 -2.07 -9.56 -17.00
C LEU A 48 -1.37 -8.26 -17.42
N THR A 49 -0.15 -8.03 -16.92
CA THR A 49 0.63 -6.82 -17.25
C THR A 49 1.40 -6.93 -18.57
N LYS A 50 1.40 -8.11 -19.22
CA LYS A 50 2.10 -8.32 -20.49
C LYS A 50 1.57 -7.38 -21.56
N ASN A 51 2.49 -6.72 -22.29
CA ASN A 51 2.18 -5.72 -23.30
C ASN A 51 1.33 -4.55 -22.79
N LYS A 52 1.46 -4.19 -21.51
CA LYS A 52 0.80 -3.03 -20.90
C LYS A 52 1.83 -2.04 -20.38
N SER A 53 1.53 -0.74 -20.55
CA SER A 53 2.37 0.36 -20.04
C SER A 53 2.21 0.56 -18.54
N SER A 54 1.01 0.31 -18.02
CA SER A 54 0.67 0.50 -16.60
C SER A 54 1.40 -0.49 -15.69
N ILE A 55 1.85 0.00 -14.55
CA ILE A 55 2.47 -0.79 -13.48
C ILE A 55 1.38 -1.26 -12.52
N LEU A 56 1.37 -2.54 -12.18
CA LEU A 56 0.46 -3.11 -11.20
C LEU A 56 1.22 -3.37 -9.89
N LEU A 57 0.76 -2.76 -8.80
CA LEU A 57 1.23 -3.06 -7.44
C LEU A 57 0.39 -4.19 -6.85
N LEU A 58 1.05 -5.19 -6.32
CA LEU A 58 0.44 -6.29 -5.57
C LEU A 58 1.25 -6.57 -4.30
N ASN A 59 0.56 -6.67 -3.17
CA ASN A 59 1.16 -7.09 -1.91
C ASN A 59 0.58 -8.44 -1.48
N ILE A 60 1.48 -9.39 -1.19
CA ILE A 60 1.14 -10.78 -0.87
C ILE A 60 2.17 -11.40 0.09
N PRO A 61 1.81 -12.51 0.78
CA PRO A 61 2.78 -13.37 1.43
C PRO A 61 3.71 -14.02 0.40
N GLU A 62 5.00 -13.97 0.65
CA GLU A 62 6.04 -14.57 -0.20
C GLU A 62 6.98 -15.44 0.61
N LYS A 63 7.07 -16.72 0.28
CA LYS A 63 8.00 -17.66 0.91
C LYS A 63 9.33 -17.67 0.15
N THR A 64 10.42 -17.44 0.87
CA THR A 64 11.80 -17.51 0.33
C THR A 64 12.70 -18.14 1.38
N ASN A 65 13.42 -19.22 1.03
CA ASN A 65 14.35 -19.91 1.94
C ASN A 65 13.75 -20.23 3.32
N ASN A 66 12.57 -20.86 3.34
CA ASN A 66 11.79 -21.20 4.54
C ASN A 66 11.32 -20.03 5.40
N LYS A 67 11.52 -18.78 4.95
CA LYS A 67 11.00 -17.57 5.58
C LYS A 67 9.80 -17.05 4.81
N ILE A 68 8.84 -16.45 5.53
CA ILE A 68 7.62 -15.89 4.94
C ILE A 68 7.63 -14.39 5.19
N PHE A 69 7.51 -13.61 4.12
CA PHE A 69 7.53 -12.15 4.16
C PHE A 69 6.22 -11.56 3.67
N ASN A 70 5.81 -10.45 4.26
CA ASN A 70 4.80 -9.57 3.70
C ASN A 70 5.47 -8.74 2.60
N THR A 71 5.22 -9.09 1.33
CA THR A 71 6.02 -8.60 0.20
C THR A 71 5.19 -7.79 -0.79
N LEU A 72 5.67 -6.61 -1.12
CA LEU A 72 5.15 -5.76 -2.18
C LEU A 72 5.92 -6.00 -3.49
N PHE A 73 5.18 -6.19 -4.57
CA PHE A 73 5.68 -6.33 -5.93
C PHE A 73 5.12 -5.25 -6.83
N LEU A 74 5.95 -4.76 -7.75
CA LEU A 74 5.51 -4.04 -8.93
C LEU A 74 5.71 -4.91 -10.16
N PHE A 75 4.63 -5.11 -10.90
CA PHE A 75 4.64 -5.82 -12.18
C PHE A 75 4.47 -4.84 -13.33
N LYS A 76 5.32 -4.97 -14.35
CA LYS A 76 5.23 -4.23 -15.60
C LYS A 76 5.62 -5.13 -16.76
N ASN A 77 4.85 -5.10 -17.82
CA ASN A 77 5.13 -5.88 -19.04
C ASN A 77 5.49 -7.35 -18.78
N GLY A 78 4.74 -8.03 -17.92
CA GLY A 78 4.95 -9.44 -17.59
C GLY A 78 6.18 -9.73 -16.72
N SER A 79 6.82 -8.71 -16.15
CA SER A 79 8.04 -8.84 -15.33
C SER A 79 7.86 -8.19 -13.97
N ILE A 80 8.65 -8.62 -13.00
CA ILE A 80 8.80 -7.94 -11.70
C ILE A 80 9.83 -6.83 -11.90
N VAL A 81 9.43 -5.58 -11.71
CA VAL A 81 10.31 -4.41 -11.84
C VAL A 81 10.74 -3.85 -10.49
N TYR A 82 10.09 -4.26 -9.41
CA TYR A 82 10.45 -3.87 -8.05
C TYR A 82 9.88 -4.89 -7.05
N LYS A 83 10.61 -5.10 -5.96
CA LYS A 83 10.21 -5.96 -4.84
C LYS A 83 10.74 -5.37 -3.55
N LYS A 84 9.90 -5.35 -2.50
CA LYS A 84 10.34 -5.07 -1.13
C LYS A 84 9.55 -5.88 -0.12
N ASN A 85 10.19 -6.29 0.95
CA ASN A 85 9.55 -6.89 2.10
C ASN A 85 9.18 -5.82 3.13
N LYS A 86 8.11 -6.04 3.89
CA LYS A 86 7.73 -5.20 5.03
C LYS A 86 8.84 -5.26 6.08
N SER A 87 9.31 -4.09 6.52
CA SER A 87 10.44 -3.96 7.44
C SER A 87 10.04 -3.62 8.88
N VAL A 88 8.74 -3.34 9.11
CA VAL A 88 8.19 -3.09 10.44
C VAL A 88 6.92 -3.91 10.60
N LEU A 89 6.95 -4.91 11.47
CA LEU A 89 5.82 -5.80 11.75
C LEU A 89 5.15 -5.36 13.07
N PRO A 90 3.88 -4.91 13.05
CA PRO A 90 3.14 -4.61 14.26
C PRO A 90 2.90 -5.89 15.08
N ASN A 91 3.01 -5.76 16.41
CA ASN A 91 2.77 -6.86 17.33
C ASN A 91 2.20 -6.31 18.64
N TYR A 92 1.06 -5.63 18.53
CA TYR A 92 0.33 -5.00 19.62
C TYR A 92 -1.17 -4.93 19.29
N GLY A 93 -2.02 -4.85 20.32
CA GLY A 93 -3.47 -4.81 20.13
C GLY A 93 -3.95 -6.03 19.34
N VAL A 94 -4.56 -5.77 18.18
CA VAL A 94 -5.09 -6.81 17.29
C VAL A 94 -4.05 -7.38 16.32
N PHE A 95 -2.82 -6.87 16.36
CA PHE A 95 -1.76 -7.27 15.42
C PHE A 95 -0.83 -8.31 16.03
N ASP A 96 -0.59 -9.40 15.31
CA ASP A 96 0.34 -10.48 15.66
C ASP A 96 1.21 -10.89 14.47
N GLU A 97 1.69 -9.90 13.70
CA GLU A 97 2.42 -10.18 12.46
C GLU A 97 3.76 -10.89 12.70
N LYS A 98 4.44 -10.63 13.81
CA LYS A 98 5.73 -11.27 14.12
C LYS A 98 5.62 -12.78 14.33
N ARG A 99 4.44 -13.30 14.61
CA ARG A 99 4.18 -14.73 14.74
C ARG A 99 4.24 -15.45 13.40
N TYR A 100 3.90 -14.76 12.32
CA TYR A 100 3.64 -15.35 11.02
C TYR A 100 4.62 -14.90 9.93
N PHE A 101 5.14 -13.67 10.05
CA PHE A 101 6.05 -13.09 9.07
C PHE A 101 7.44 -12.92 9.64
N ASP A 102 8.42 -13.19 8.79
CA ASP A 102 9.83 -12.90 9.07
C ASP A 102 10.15 -11.44 8.74
N LEU A 103 11.10 -10.87 9.50
CA LEU A 103 11.69 -9.58 9.19
C LEU A 103 12.87 -9.73 8.23
N ASP A 104 12.90 -8.87 7.24
CA ASP A 104 14.09 -8.62 6.43
C ASP A 104 14.88 -7.46 7.02
N LYS A 105 16.11 -7.25 6.53
CA LYS A 105 16.88 -6.05 6.87
C LYS A 105 16.06 -4.81 6.53
N ILE A 106 16.13 -3.79 7.39
CA ILE A 106 15.49 -2.50 7.12
C ILE A 106 16.11 -1.93 5.85
N ASN A 107 15.41 -2.11 4.77
CA ASN A 107 15.76 -1.57 3.47
C ASN A 107 14.48 -1.10 2.79
N VAL A 108 14.39 0.21 2.54
CA VAL A 108 13.27 0.82 1.83
C VAL A 108 13.81 1.47 0.57
N PRO A 109 14.12 0.67 -0.46
CA PRO A 109 14.64 1.21 -1.71
C PRO A 109 13.60 2.08 -2.38
N ASP A 110 14.04 3.19 -2.98
CA ASP A 110 13.18 4.02 -3.80
C ASP A 110 13.07 3.42 -5.21
N PHE A 111 11.91 3.54 -5.82
CA PHE A 111 11.65 3.15 -7.20
C PHE A 111 11.64 4.39 -8.09
N THR A 112 12.39 4.38 -9.17
CA THR A 112 12.39 5.50 -10.12
C THR A 112 11.51 5.19 -11.32
N TYR A 113 10.56 6.07 -11.59
CA TYR A 113 9.67 5.99 -12.75
C TYR A 113 9.45 7.38 -13.35
N LYS A 114 9.67 7.53 -14.66
CA LYS A 114 9.56 8.83 -15.38
C LYS A 114 10.31 9.97 -14.65
N ASN A 115 11.55 9.70 -14.23
CA ASN A 115 12.41 10.64 -13.49
C ASN A 115 11.85 11.07 -12.11
N LYS A 116 10.85 10.36 -11.59
CA LYS A 116 10.30 10.57 -10.25
C LYS A 116 10.73 9.47 -9.32
N LYS A 117 11.16 9.83 -8.11
CA LYS A 117 11.46 8.88 -7.04
C LYS A 117 10.22 8.60 -6.21
N ILE A 118 9.85 7.34 -6.17
CA ILE A 118 8.65 6.85 -5.47
C ILE A 118 9.10 5.92 -4.36
N ARG A 119 8.64 6.18 -3.15
CA ARG A 119 8.82 5.28 -2.01
C ARG A 119 7.53 4.56 -1.69
N PHE A 120 7.62 3.25 -1.57
CA PHE A 120 6.51 2.41 -1.14
C PHE A 120 6.67 2.04 0.34
N LEU A 121 5.63 2.24 1.12
CA LEU A 121 5.53 1.82 2.51
C LEU A 121 4.36 0.84 2.68
N ILE A 122 4.53 -0.09 3.62
CA ILE A 122 3.50 -1.05 3.98
C ILE A 122 3.09 -0.77 5.42
N CYS A 123 1.89 -0.22 5.58
CA CYS A 123 1.16 0.00 6.82
C CYS A 123 2.02 0.60 7.96
N GLU A 124 2.48 -0.21 8.92
CA GLU A 124 3.23 0.18 10.11
C GLU A 124 4.51 0.98 9.80
N GLU A 125 5.07 0.79 8.61
CA GLU A 125 6.25 1.53 8.18
C GLU A 125 6.01 3.06 8.12
N MET A 126 4.77 3.49 7.80
CA MET A 126 4.38 4.90 7.81
C MET A 126 4.39 5.51 9.22
N TRP A 127 4.14 4.69 10.25
CA TRP A 127 4.09 5.12 11.65
C TRP A 127 5.48 5.21 12.26
N SER A 128 6.46 4.47 11.74
CA SER A 128 7.82 4.37 12.28
C SER A 128 8.60 5.67 12.11
N LYS A 129 8.83 6.38 13.24
CA LYS A 129 9.69 7.57 13.27
C LYS A 129 11.14 7.24 12.88
N ASN A 130 11.66 6.10 13.33
CA ASN A 130 13.03 5.67 13.03
C ASN A 130 13.24 5.45 11.53
N LEU A 131 12.30 4.79 10.87
CA LEU A 131 12.35 4.57 9.44
C LEU A 131 12.26 5.90 8.67
N MET A 132 11.39 6.81 9.12
CA MET A 132 11.25 8.13 8.53
C MET A 132 12.55 8.94 8.63
N ILE A 133 13.15 9.03 9.81
CA ILE A 133 14.35 9.86 10.07
C ILE A 133 15.57 9.32 9.33
N ASN A 134 15.75 8.01 9.28
CA ASN A 134 16.90 7.34 8.65
C ASN A 134 16.74 7.15 7.14
N SER A 135 15.66 7.66 6.56
CA SER A 135 15.39 7.54 5.13
C SER A 135 15.90 8.75 4.33
N ASN A 136 16.27 8.52 3.07
CA ASN A 136 16.56 9.61 2.13
C ASN A 136 15.33 10.52 1.98
N LYS A 137 15.53 11.83 2.09
CA LYS A 137 14.43 12.83 1.99
C LYS A 137 14.09 13.22 0.55
N ASN A 138 14.94 12.88 -0.40
CA ASN A 138 14.73 13.27 -1.81
C ASN A 138 13.82 12.25 -2.50
N ILE A 139 12.52 12.35 -2.25
CA ILE A 139 11.47 11.55 -2.91
C ILE A 139 10.35 12.47 -3.42
N ASP A 140 9.78 12.15 -4.57
CA ASP A 140 8.67 12.90 -5.17
C ASP A 140 7.31 12.42 -4.63
N TYR A 141 7.15 11.11 -4.48
CA TYR A 141 5.89 10.48 -4.06
C TYR A 141 6.13 9.44 -2.98
N LEU A 142 5.22 9.41 -2.02
CA LEU A 142 5.14 8.38 -1.00
C LEU A 142 3.83 7.63 -1.17
N ILE A 143 3.90 6.31 -1.34
CA ILE A 143 2.72 5.45 -1.50
C ILE A 143 2.71 4.47 -0.34
N CYS A 144 1.70 4.58 0.52
CA CYS A 144 1.48 3.67 1.64
C CYS A 144 0.26 2.80 1.37
N ILE A 145 0.46 1.50 1.41
CA ILE A 145 -0.61 0.50 1.33
C ILE A 145 -0.91 -0.04 2.72
N ASN A 146 -2.17 -0.07 3.09
CA ASN A 146 -2.58 -0.43 4.44
C ASN A 146 -3.71 -1.46 4.44
N ALA A 147 -3.76 -2.23 5.53
CA ALA A 147 -4.93 -2.87 6.09
C ALA A 147 -5.05 -2.41 7.55
N SER A 148 -5.34 -1.12 7.73
CA SER A 148 -5.51 -0.49 9.05
C SER A 148 -6.95 -0.66 9.52
N PRO A 149 -7.21 -1.40 10.61
CA PRO A 149 -8.55 -1.63 11.13
C PRO A 149 -9.25 -0.33 11.54
N TYR A 150 -10.57 -0.37 11.50
CA TYR A 150 -11.42 0.68 12.02
C TYR A 150 -11.36 0.71 13.55
N GLU A 151 -11.14 1.88 14.08
CA GLU A 151 -11.31 2.25 15.49
C GLU A 151 -11.84 3.67 15.55
N ILE A 152 -12.51 4.03 16.65
CA ILE A 152 -12.93 5.41 16.90
C ILE A 152 -11.70 6.32 16.83
N ASN A 153 -11.77 7.41 16.04
CA ASN A 153 -10.69 8.36 15.80
C ASN A 153 -9.49 7.85 14.97
N LYS A 154 -9.42 6.59 14.56
CA LYS A 154 -8.28 6.05 13.79
C LYS A 154 -8.01 6.80 12.50
N TYR A 155 -9.04 7.25 11.82
CA TYR A 155 -8.88 8.08 10.62
C TYR A 155 -8.14 9.40 10.92
N ASN A 156 -8.44 10.06 12.05
CA ASN A 156 -7.75 11.29 12.44
C ASN A 156 -6.27 11.03 12.76
N GLU A 157 -5.96 9.89 13.37
CA GLU A 157 -4.58 9.46 13.59
C GLU A 157 -3.86 9.20 12.27
N ARG A 158 -4.48 8.44 11.36
CA ARG A 158 -3.95 8.22 9.99
C ARG A 158 -3.64 9.54 9.31
N LYS A 159 -4.56 10.52 9.33
CA LYS A 159 -4.32 11.85 8.75
C LYS A 159 -3.11 12.54 9.38
N LYS A 160 -2.98 12.54 10.72
CA LYS A 160 -1.85 13.16 11.42
C LYS A 160 -0.52 12.53 11.01
N ILE A 161 -0.46 11.20 10.91
CA ILE A 161 0.75 10.47 10.54
C ILE A 161 1.12 10.74 9.07
N VAL A 162 0.15 10.70 8.16
CA VAL A 162 0.36 10.99 6.75
C VAL A 162 0.82 12.45 6.56
N ALA A 163 0.20 13.41 7.27
CA ALA A 163 0.60 14.82 7.24
C ALA A 163 2.03 15.03 7.73
N ARG A 164 2.44 14.33 8.80
CA ARG A 164 3.82 14.34 9.30
C ARG A 164 4.79 13.89 8.21
N ASN A 165 4.51 12.76 7.55
CA ASN A 165 5.36 12.22 6.50
C ASN A 165 5.38 13.12 5.25
N ALA A 166 4.22 13.63 4.82
CA ALA A 166 4.13 14.55 3.67
C ALA A 166 5.01 15.80 3.86
N LYS A 167 4.96 16.41 5.04
CA LYS A 167 5.78 17.58 5.40
C LYS A 167 7.26 17.23 5.50
N PHE A 168 7.60 16.10 6.14
CA PHE A 168 8.99 15.69 6.35
C PHE A 168 9.70 15.41 5.02
N PHE A 169 9.07 14.65 4.12
CA PHE A 169 9.62 14.30 2.82
C PHE A 169 9.36 15.37 1.75
N LYS A 170 8.52 16.38 2.04
CA LYS A 170 8.05 17.38 1.07
C LYS A 170 7.45 16.76 -0.18
N SER A 171 6.73 15.64 -0.03
CA SER A 171 6.19 14.82 -1.11
C SER A 171 4.68 14.65 -1.00
N ASN A 172 4.04 14.40 -2.15
CA ASN A 172 2.64 13.97 -2.16
C ASN A 172 2.55 12.53 -1.65
N VAL A 173 1.51 12.24 -0.88
CA VAL A 173 1.30 10.93 -0.25
C VAL A 173 -0.01 10.33 -0.72
N ILE A 174 0.04 9.10 -1.21
CA ILE A 174 -1.14 8.26 -1.43
C ILE A 174 -1.22 7.29 -0.26
N ASN A 175 -2.32 7.35 0.49
CA ASN A 175 -2.59 6.45 1.61
C ASN A 175 -3.78 5.57 1.26
N LEU A 176 -3.50 4.35 0.76
CA LEU A 176 -4.53 3.36 0.47
C LEU A 176 -4.89 2.62 1.77
N ASN A 177 -6.18 2.35 1.97
CA ASN A 177 -6.61 1.49 3.06
C ASN A 177 -7.60 0.43 2.58
N TYR A 178 -7.48 -0.76 3.15
CA TYR A 178 -8.34 -1.91 2.89
C TYR A 178 -9.78 -1.59 3.31
N ILE A 179 -10.75 -2.17 2.61
CA ILE A 179 -12.17 -2.15 2.99
C ILE A 179 -12.68 -3.58 3.07
N GLY A 180 -13.48 -3.85 4.09
CA GLY A 180 -14.11 -5.14 4.31
C GLY A 180 -14.12 -5.56 5.75
N CYS A 181 -14.38 -6.83 5.97
CA CYS A 181 -14.33 -7.47 7.28
C CYS A 181 -13.57 -8.78 7.14
N GLN A 182 -12.78 -9.11 8.13
CA GLN A 182 -12.14 -10.42 8.25
C GLN A 182 -11.93 -10.75 9.71
N ASP A 183 -12.40 -11.92 10.12
CA ASP A 183 -12.50 -12.31 11.54
C ASP A 183 -13.19 -11.21 12.37
N ASP A 184 -12.61 -10.77 13.45
CA ASP A 184 -13.15 -9.75 14.34
C ASP A 184 -12.78 -8.31 13.91
N LEU A 185 -12.16 -8.14 12.75
CA LEU A 185 -11.70 -6.84 12.26
C LEU A 185 -12.61 -6.27 11.17
N ILE A 186 -12.88 -4.98 11.30
CA ILE A 186 -13.57 -4.18 10.29
C ILE A 186 -12.57 -3.17 9.72
N PHE A 187 -12.61 -2.98 8.41
CA PHE A 187 -11.75 -2.02 7.71
C PHE A 187 -12.64 -1.00 7.00
N ASP A 188 -12.42 0.27 7.31
CA ASP A 188 -13.27 1.39 6.88
C ASP A 188 -12.93 1.93 5.48
N GLY A 189 -11.87 1.44 4.84
CA GLY A 189 -11.41 2.02 3.58
C GLY A 189 -10.93 3.46 3.77
N GLY A 190 -11.63 4.43 3.17
CA GLY A 190 -11.29 5.84 3.34
C GLY A 190 -9.91 6.19 2.79
N THR A 191 -9.49 5.55 1.69
CA THR A 191 -8.28 5.91 0.94
C THR A 191 -8.24 7.39 0.62
N PHE A 192 -7.09 8.05 0.81
CA PHE A 192 -6.94 9.46 0.49
C PHE A 192 -5.57 9.82 -0.09
N VAL A 193 -5.53 10.94 -0.78
CA VAL A 193 -4.28 11.54 -1.28
C VAL A 193 -4.07 12.87 -0.59
N MET A 194 -2.86 13.09 -0.11
CA MET A 194 -2.45 14.29 0.59
C MET A 194 -1.28 14.94 -0.14
N ASN A 195 -1.32 16.25 -0.34
CA ASN A 195 -0.22 16.96 -0.97
C ASN A 195 0.93 17.26 0.03
N LYS A 196 2.06 17.73 -0.48
CA LYS A 196 3.24 18.10 0.30
C LYS A 196 3.00 19.20 1.35
N LYS A 197 1.88 19.95 1.26
CA LYS A 197 1.46 20.93 2.26
C LYS A 197 0.59 20.32 3.37
N ALA A 198 0.36 19.00 3.31
CA ALA A 198 -0.51 18.24 4.20
C ALA A 198 -2.01 18.61 4.06
N GLU A 199 -2.44 18.91 2.84
CA GLU A 199 -3.84 19.11 2.49
C GLU A 199 -4.36 17.87 1.77
N ILE A 200 -5.57 17.40 2.13
CA ILE A 200 -6.21 16.28 1.42
C ILE A 200 -6.73 16.81 0.08
N ILE A 201 -6.28 16.19 -1.00
CA ILE A 201 -6.62 16.56 -2.37
C ILE A 201 -7.56 15.56 -3.05
N HIS A 202 -7.66 14.35 -2.48
CA HIS A 202 -8.63 13.32 -2.87
C HIS A 202 -8.98 12.48 -1.66
N GLN A 203 -10.25 12.04 -1.55
CA GLN A 203 -10.78 11.21 -0.49
C GLN A 203 -11.83 10.26 -1.05
N CYS A 204 -11.62 8.95 -0.87
CA CYS A 204 -12.64 7.94 -1.12
C CYS A 204 -13.64 7.89 0.04
N GLU A 205 -14.85 7.43 -0.25
CA GLU A 205 -15.88 7.22 0.76
C GLU A 205 -15.46 6.11 1.76
N PHE A 206 -15.95 6.23 2.99
CA PHE A 206 -15.76 5.21 4.01
C PHE A 206 -16.79 4.10 3.84
N PHE A 207 -16.41 2.89 4.23
CA PHE A 207 -17.27 1.70 4.20
C PHE A 207 -17.89 1.41 2.83
N LYS A 208 -17.24 1.88 1.76
CA LYS A 208 -17.70 1.68 0.40
C LYS A 208 -16.54 1.29 -0.52
N GLU A 209 -16.72 0.23 -1.28
CA GLU A 209 -15.79 -0.13 -2.34
C GLU A 209 -15.77 0.96 -3.41
N SER A 210 -14.60 1.41 -3.77
CA SER A 210 -14.43 2.46 -4.77
C SER A 210 -13.15 2.29 -5.57
N GLU A 211 -13.18 2.75 -6.81
CA GLU A 211 -12.03 2.90 -7.69
C GLU A 211 -11.92 4.36 -8.10
N SER A 212 -10.79 4.97 -7.84
CA SER A 212 -10.53 6.36 -8.21
C SER A 212 -9.32 6.46 -9.12
N ILE A 213 -9.42 7.31 -10.13
CA ILE A 213 -8.29 7.74 -10.95
C ILE A 213 -7.87 9.10 -10.45
N VAL A 214 -6.62 9.22 -10.00
CA VAL A 214 -6.09 10.46 -9.44
C VAL A 214 -4.85 10.87 -10.23
N ASN A 215 -4.87 12.07 -10.79
CA ASN A 215 -3.65 12.69 -11.33
C ASN A 215 -2.95 13.45 -10.20
N ILE A 216 -1.73 13.03 -9.85
CA ILE A 216 -0.96 13.60 -8.73
C ILE A 216 -0.12 14.80 -9.21
N GLU A 217 0.16 14.90 -10.50
CA GLU A 217 0.86 16.03 -11.11
C GLU A 217 -0.17 17.11 -11.50
N GLY A 218 -0.10 18.28 -10.90
CA GLY A 218 -0.95 19.42 -11.26
C GLY A 218 -2.29 19.53 -10.53
N ILE A 219 -2.46 18.87 -9.41
CA ILE A 219 -3.65 19.10 -8.58
C ILE A 219 -3.54 20.47 -7.91
N GLU A 220 -4.11 21.48 -8.55
CA GLU A 220 -4.65 22.63 -7.84
C GLU A 220 -5.81 22.15 -6.97
N THR A 221 -5.79 22.53 -5.68
CA THR A 221 -6.75 22.13 -4.68
C THR A 221 -8.18 22.49 -5.09
N LYS A 222 -8.90 21.62 -5.77
CA LYS A 222 -10.37 21.69 -5.77
C LYS A 222 -10.82 21.32 -4.36
N LYS A 223 -11.49 22.25 -3.65
CA LYS A 223 -12.08 22.01 -2.34
C LYS A 223 -12.91 20.73 -2.37
N ILE A 224 -12.44 19.72 -1.70
CA ILE A 224 -13.20 18.47 -1.51
C ILE A 224 -14.35 18.80 -0.55
N LYS A 225 -15.59 18.41 -0.90
CA LYS A 225 -16.71 18.43 0.04
C LYS A 225 -16.27 17.67 1.29
N LYS A 226 -16.43 18.30 2.48
CA LYS A 226 -16.22 17.58 3.74
C LYS A 226 -17.12 16.36 3.76
N LEU A 227 -16.54 15.18 3.69
CA LEU A 227 -17.23 13.95 4.01
C LEU A 227 -17.34 13.90 5.54
N ASN A 228 -18.57 13.90 6.04
CA ASN A 228 -18.81 13.72 7.47
C ASN A 228 -18.60 12.24 7.82
N TYR A 229 -17.90 12.01 8.91
CA TYR A 229 -17.74 10.71 9.57
C TYR A 229 -19.04 10.35 10.27
#